data_7529e737df5ae844971496e73e3dbf6e
#
_entry.id   7529e737df5ae844971496e73e3dbf6e
#
_cell.length_a   1.000
_cell.length_b   1.000
_cell.length_c   1.000
_cell.angle_alpha   90.00
_cell.angle_beta   90.00
_cell.angle_gamma   90.00
#
_symmetry.space_group_name_H-M   'P 1'
#
loop_
_entity.id
_entity.type
_entity.pdbx_description
1 polymer ?
#
loop_
_entity_poly.entity_id
_entity_poly.type
_entity_poly.pdbx_seq_one_letter_code
_entity_poly.pdbx_strand_id
1 'polypeptide(L)'
;LAASSPSITGNGHFFELRLAVALLLSGLGLSFLWWWPFVRHLSRPLLKMVHYAERVEMDNFVCLDKALSDTRTFSGERRDEIGRLGHAFMTMTRRVGLLISGQSQFIRHIAHELNSPLARTQIGLAILEERLEGNPKARVQRIMQDINRLSMLTDEVLSYLQAKASLGTPKNERIYLCPFLSSIVRSEAPEADVNVFADKDAWLWTDKDYLRRAVCNVLRNAIIYAGEAGPIVVEVGEEHGEVRISVRDRGPGAPEQDLPLLLEPFYRGKASLTHPGGSGLGLSIVKYCMEACGGRL
;
A
#
# COMPACT_ATOMS: atom_id res chain seq x y z
N LEU A 1 90.21 12.80 47.62
CA LEU A 1 89.07 13.58 47.19
C LEU A 1 88.15 12.67 46.36
N ALA A 2 87.13 12.14 46.97
CA ALA A 2 86.07 11.37 46.27
C ALA A 2 84.90 12.28 46.02
N ALA A 3 84.61 12.53 44.74
CA ALA A 3 83.39 13.22 44.34
C ALA A 3 82.28 12.16 44.12
N SER A 4 81.28 12.15 44.97
CA SER A 4 80.07 11.36 44.79
C SER A 4 79.14 12.13 43.84
N SER A 5 78.85 11.53 42.71
CA SER A 5 77.77 12.07 41.80
C SER A 5 76.43 11.62 42.31
N PRO A 6 75.42 12.48 42.35
CA PRO A 6 74.06 12.04 42.69
C PRO A 6 73.46 11.22 41.56
N SER A 7 73.01 10.02 41.84
CA SER A 7 72.28 9.20 40.95
C SER A 7 70.89 9.85 40.71
N ILE A 8 70.60 10.29 39.51
CA ILE A 8 69.29 10.73 39.09
C ILE A 8 68.39 9.52 38.96
N THR A 9 67.61 9.25 40.02
CA THR A 9 66.62 8.16 40.03
C THR A 9 65.46 8.60 39.08
N GLY A 10 65.44 8.03 37.86
CA GLY A 10 64.44 8.26 36.82
C GLY A 10 63.04 7.74 37.16
N ASN A 11 62.71 7.48 38.42
CA ASN A 11 61.43 6.92 38.81
C ASN A 11 60.30 7.92 39.04
N GLY A 12 60.60 9.26 39.11
CA GLY A 12 59.64 10.29 39.35
C GLY A 12 58.72 10.50 38.13
N HIS A 13 59.30 10.57 36.96
CA HIS A 13 58.54 10.84 35.74
C HIS A 13 57.59 9.72 35.32
N PHE A 14 57.92 8.45 35.59
CA PHE A 14 57.04 7.32 35.33
C PHE A 14 55.85 7.26 36.29
N PHE A 15 56.02 7.71 37.52
CA PHE A 15 54.95 7.77 38.52
C PHE A 15 53.99 8.89 38.21
N GLU A 16 54.47 10.06 37.81
CA GLU A 16 53.65 11.21 37.37
C GLU A 16 52.87 10.87 36.10
N LEU A 17 53.49 10.19 35.12
CA LEU A 17 52.83 9.76 33.90
C LEU A 17 51.69 8.77 34.17
N ARG A 18 51.89 7.80 35.05
CA ARG A 18 50.83 6.85 35.44
C ARG A 18 49.68 7.52 36.15
N LEU A 19 49.97 8.49 37.00
CA LEU A 19 48.95 9.26 37.71
C LEU A 19 48.15 10.17 36.75
N ALA A 20 48.85 10.79 35.81
CA ALA A 20 48.20 11.61 34.75
C ALA A 20 47.28 10.76 33.87
N VAL A 21 47.73 9.58 33.43
CA VAL A 21 46.91 8.64 32.64
C VAL A 21 45.71 8.13 33.45
N ALA A 22 45.88 7.81 34.72
CA ALA A 22 44.80 7.36 35.62
C ALA A 22 43.74 8.47 35.79
N LEU A 23 44.16 9.73 35.96
CA LEU A 23 43.27 10.88 36.06
C LEU A 23 42.51 11.13 34.74
N LEU A 24 43.17 10.98 33.61
CA LEU A 24 42.56 11.15 32.28
C LEU A 24 41.54 10.05 32.00
N LEU A 25 41.85 8.80 32.34
CA LEU A 25 40.91 7.68 32.20
C LEU A 25 39.72 7.80 33.16
N SER A 26 39.97 8.27 34.41
CA SER A 26 38.87 8.49 35.37
C SER A 26 37.97 9.64 34.92
N GLY A 27 38.52 10.72 34.35
CA GLY A 27 37.75 11.84 33.75
C GLY A 27 36.90 11.41 32.56
N LEU A 28 37.48 10.59 31.66
CA LEU A 28 36.73 10.00 30.53
C LEU A 28 35.65 9.04 31.05
N GLY A 29 35.93 8.21 32.05
CA GLY A 29 34.93 7.32 32.65
C GLY A 29 33.76 8.09 33.29
N LEU A 30 34.05 9.16 34.04
CA LEU A 30 33.05 10.03 34.64
C LEU A 30 32.22 10.77 33.58
N SER A 31 32.88 11.28 32.53
CA SER A 31 32.20 11.89 31.39
C SER A 31 31.24 10.93 30.68
N PHE A 32 31.72 9.70 30.44
CA PHE A 32 30.89 8.65 29.83
C PHE A 32 29.73 8.24 30.75
N LEU A 33 29.95 8.13 32.03
CA LEU A 33 28.89 7.80 33.01
C LEU A 33 27.80 8.88 33.10
N TRP A 34 28.22 10.15 32.91
CA TRP A 34 27.28 11.30 32.92
C TRP A 34 26.55 11.47 31.57
N TRP A 35 27.25 11.15 30.46
CA TRP A 35 26.67 11.24 29.10
C TRP A 35 25.68 10.12 28.77
N TRP A 36 25.93 8.91 29.35
CA TRP A 36 25.09 7.72 29.10
C TRP A 36 23.60 7.88 29.45
N PRO A 37 23.19 8.36 30.62
CA PRO A 37 21.80 8.60 30.95
C PRO A 37 21.20 9.71 30.08
N PHE A 38 21.96 10.74 29.72
CA PHE A 38 21.49 11.81 28.83
C PHE A 38 21.11 11.27 27.44
N VAL A 39 21.98 10.48 26.81
CA VAL A 39 21.68 9.83 25.53
C VAL A 39 20.47 8.89 25.65
N ARG A 40 20.39 8.16 26.71
CA ARG A 40 19.29 7.19 26.94
C ARG A 40 17.95 7.88 27.19
N HIS A 41 17.95 9.01 27.86
CA HIS A 41 16.73 9.76 28.19
C HIS A 41 16.26 10.70 27.07
N LEU A 42 17.16 11.19 26.21
CA LEU A 42 16.81 12.12 25.13
C LEU A 42 16.68 11.42 23.76
N SER A 43 17.70 10.67 23.36
CA SER A 43 17.79 10.13 21.99
C SER A 43 16.83 8.96 21.74
N ARG A 44 16.66 8.06 22.71
CA ARG A 44 15.77 6.89 22.53
C ARG A 44 14.29 7.24 22.31
N PRO A 45 13.67 8.17 23.07
CA PRO A 45 12.31 8.60 22.82
C PRO A 45 12.13 9.25 21.45
N LEU A 46 13.09 10.12 21.06
CA LEU A 46 13.04 10.80 19.75
C LEU A 46 13.15 9.82 18.58
N LEU A 47 14.09 8.85 18.64
CA LEU A 47 14.23 7.81 17.65
C LEU A 47 12.97 6.94 17.53
N LYS A 48 12.30 6.66 18.63
CA LYS A 48 11.01 5.96 18.61
C LYS A 48 9.93 6.79 17.89
N MET A 49 9.87 8.11 18.13
CA MET A 49 8.93 9.00 17.43
C MET A 49 9.19 9.03 15.91
N VAL A 50 10.46 9.12 15.49
CA VAL A 50 10.83 9.05 14.06
C VAL A 50 10.40 7.71 13.47
N HIS A 51 10.71 6.61 14.12
CA HIS A 51 10.31 5.29 13.65
C HIS A 51 8.77 5.08 13.60
N TYR A 52 8.02 5.69 14.51
CA TYR A 52 6.56 5.72 14.44
C TYR A 52 6.06 6.59 13.29
N ALA A 53 6.70 7.74 13.04
CA ALA A 53 6.35 8.60 11.90
C ALA A 53 6.57 7.87 10.56
N GLU A 54 7.70 7.21 10.39
CA GLU A 54 8.03 6.40 9.21
C GLU A 54 7.06 5.23 9.03
N ARG A 55 6.66 4.56 10.10
CA ARG A 55 5.65 3.49 10.03
C ARG A 55 4.27 3.99 9.69
N VAL A 56 3.91 5.18 10.15
CA VAL A 56 2.62 5.82 9.78
C VAL A 56 2.59 6.16 8.29
N GLU A 57 3.73 6.43 7.67
CA GLU A 57 3.85 6.66 6.23
C GLU A 57 3.77 5.36 5.43
N MET A 58 4.32 4.26 5.94
CA MET A 58 4.38 2.96 5.26
C MET A 58 3.22 2.02 5.60
N ASP A 59 2.74 2.04 6.85
CA ASP A 59 1.67 1.17 7.33
C ASP A 59 0.43 1.97 7.71
N ASN A 60 -0.66 1.56 7.14
CA ASN A 60 -2.00 2.05 7.45
C ASN A 60 -2.32 2.37 8.88
N PHE A 61 -3.13 3.42 8.99
CA PHE A 61 -3.74 3.96 10.22
C PHE A 61 -4.49 2.94 11.11
N VAL A 62 -4.77 1.73 10.64
CA VAL A 62 -5.42 0.66 11.44
C VAL A 62 -4.44 0.00 12.42
N CYS A 63 -3.15 -0.07 12.10
CA CYS A 63 -2.13 -0.47 13.07
C CYS A 63 -1.91 0.56 14.19
N LEU A 64 -2.43 1.77 14.00
CA LEU A 64 -2.35 2.85 14.99
C LEU A 64 -3.03 2.48 16.30
N ASP A 65 -4.14 1.75 16.27
CA ASP A 65 -4.86 1.35 17.51
C ASP A 65 -4.07 0.32 18.33
N LYS A 66 -3.32 -0.54 17.66
CA LYS A 66 -2.40 -1.51 18.30
C LYS A 66 -1.11 -0.84 18.76
N ALA A 67 -0.57 0.10 17.96
CA ALA A 67 0.56 0.95 18.35
C ALA A 67 0.18 1.94 19.46
N LEU A 68 -1.09 2.41 19.52
CA LEU A 68 -1.63 3.23 20.59
C LEU A 68 -1.79 2.46 21.89
N SER A 69 -2.05 1.16 21.89
CA SER A 69 -2.06 0.33 23.09
C SER A 69 -0.65 0.12 23.67
N ASP A 70 0.37 0.06 22.82
CA ASP A 70 1.80 0.03 23.24
C ASP A 70 2.29 1.42 23.73
N THR A 71 1.59 2.50 23.44
CA THR A 71 1.96 3.87 23.83
C THR A 71 1.58 4.25 25.24
N ARG A 72 0.94 3.39 26.03
CA ARG A 72 0.85 3.59 27.50
C ARG A 72 2.23 3.75 28.12
N THR A 73 3.27 3.20 27.49
CA THR A 73 4.69 3.38 27.86
C THR A 73 5.26 4.75 27.49
N PHE A 74 4.64 5.52 26.59
CA PHE A 74 5.19 6.80 26.08
C PHE A 74 4.60 8.05 26.77
N SER A 75 3.33 8.04 27.09
CA SER A 75 2.63 9.22 27.63
C SER A 75 2.24 9.10 29.10
N GLY A 76 2.29 7.89 29.67
CA GLY A 76 1.79 7.66 31.04
C GLY A 76 2.74 8.06 32.16
N GLU A 77 4.05 8.10 31.92
CA GLU A 77 5.06 8.24 32.99
C GLU A 77 5.89 9.53 32.92
N ARG A 78 5.94 10.21 31.76
CA ARG A 78 6.78 11.41 31.61
C ARG A 78 5.99 12.69 31.66
N ARG A 79 6.33 13.54 32.65
CA ARG A 79 5.76 14.89 32.84
C ARG A 79 6.69 16.01 32.33
N ASP A 80 7.74 15.66 31.57
CA ASP A 80 8.70 16.58 30.97
C ASP A 80 8.26 17.07 29.58
N GLU A 81 9.07 17.95 28.97
CA GLU A 81 8.82 18.55 27.66
C GLU A 81 8.75 17.49 26.55
N ILE A 82 9.52 16.40 26.69
CA ILE A 82 9.52 15.27 25.75
C ILE A 82 8.23 14.48 25.85
N GLY A 83 7.71 14.28 27.05
CA GLY A 83 6.39 13.68 27.27
C GLY A 83 5.26 14.51 26.64
N ARG A 84 5.32 15.85 26.80
CA ARG A 84 4.37 16.78 26.16
C ARG A 84 4.45 16.74 24.64
N LEU A 85 5.66 16.71 24.07
CA LEU A 85 5.89 16.58 22.62
C LEU A 85 5.33 15.24 22.10
N GLY A 86 5.60 14.13 22.80
CA GLY A 86 5.06 12.82 22.47
C GLY A 86 3.54 12.80 22.44
N HIS A 87 2.92 13.38 23.44
CA HIS A 87 1.45 13.49 23.52
C HIS A 87 0.87 14.34 22.38
N ALA A 88 1.49 15.47 22.08
CA ALA A 88 1.07 16.35 20.98
C ALA A 88 1.20 15.64 19.62
N PHE A 89 2.32 14.94 19.38
CA PHE A 89 2.56 14.15 18.18
C PHE A 89 1.51 13.05 18.02
N MET A 90 1.24 12.27 19.06
CA MET A 90 0.23 11.21 19.05
C MET A 90 -1.18 11.75 18.79
N THR A 91 -1.51 12.89 19.41
CA THR A 91 -2.80 13.54 19.20
C THR A 91 -2.96 14.00 17.74
N MET A 92 -1.91 14.57 17.16
CA MET A 92 -1.88 14.97 15.75
C MET A 92 -2.04 13.76 14.82
N THR A 93 -1.26 12.70 15.03
CA THR A 93 -1.31 11.47 14.24
C THR A 93 -2.71 10.84 14.31
N ARG A 94 -3.31 10.78 15.50
CA ARG A 94 -4.68 10.30 15.67
C ARG A 94 -5.71 11.16 14.93
N ARG A 95 -5.58 12.49 14.98
CA ARG A 95 -6.49 13.39 14.22
C ARG A 95 -6.37 13.19 12.73
N VAL A 96 -5.15 13.07 12.20
CA VAL A 96 -4.92 12.79 10.77
C VAL A 96 -5.51 11.42 10.39
N GLY A 97 -5.32 10.40 11.21
CA GLY A 97 -5.92 9.08 11.01
C GLY A 97 -7.45 9.11 10.96
N LEU A 98 -8.09 9.83 11.89
CA LEU A 98 -9.54 10.00 11.90
C LEU A 98 -10.05 10.77 10.67
N LEU A 99 -9.32 11.77 10.21
CA LEU A 99 -9.67 12.50 8.99
C LEU A 99 -9.60 11.59 7.74
N ILE A 100 -8.55 10.80 7.58
CA ILE A 100 -8.38 9.89 6.45
C ILE A 100 -9.43 8.77 6.49
N SER A 101 -9.65 8.15 7.65
CA SER A 101 -10.67 7.10 7.79
C SER A 101 -12.09 7.65 7.58
N GLY A 102 -12.39 8.84 8.11
CA GLY A 102 -13.66 9.53 7.89
C GLY A 102 -13.90 9.85 6.41
N GLN A 103 -12.87 10.32 5.70
CA GLN A 103 -12.97 10.57 4.27
C GLN A 103 -13.28 9.29 3.49
N SER A 104 -12.63 8.18 3.81
CA SER A 104 -12.87 6.90 3.16
C SER A 104 -14.26 6.34 3.45
N GLN A 105 -14.77 6.51 4.67
CA GLN A 105 -16.13 6.11 5.05
C GLN A 105 -17.17 6.98 4.35
N PHE A 106 -16.96 8.29 4.29
CA PHE A 106 -17.82 9.23 3.57
C PHE A 106 -17.95 8.90 2.08
N ILE A 107 -16.83 8.58 1.42
CA ILE A 107 -16.83 8.22 0.00
C ILE A 107 -17.55 6.89 -0.23
N ARG A 108 -17.36 5.88 0.64
CA ARG A 108 -18.14 4.62 0.57
C ARG A 108 -19.64 4.86 0.71
N HIS A 109 -20.02 5.76 1.61
CA HIS A 109 -21.42 6.11 1.82
C HIS A 109 -22.01 6.80 0.58
N ILE A 110 -21.30 7.78 0.01
CA ILE A 110 -21.73 8.46 -1.23
C ILE A 110 -21.86 7.46 -2.39
N ALA A 111 -20.88 6.57 -2.59
CA ALA A 111 -20.95 5.59 -3.65
C ALA A 111 -22.18 4.67 -3.50
N HIS A 112 -22.48 4.23 -2.26
CA HIS A 112 -23.67 3.43 -2.01
C HIS A 112 -24.97 4.21 -2.26
N GLU A 113 -25.03 5.48 -1.85
CA GLU A 113 -26.17 6.38 -2.08
C GLU A 113 -26.34 6.75 -3.57
N LEU A 114 -25.25 6.76 -4.36
CA LEU A 114 -25.33 6.98 -5.81
C LEU A 114 -25.75 5.72 -6.59
N ASN A 115 -25.26 4.56 -6.22
CA ASN A 115 -25.59 3.30 -6.89
C ASN A 115 -27.08 2.94 -6.75
N SER A 116 -27.70 3.25 -5.62
CA SER A 116 -29.13 2.99 -5.39
C SER A 116 -30.06 3.72 -6.37
N PRO A 117 -30.01 5.07 -6.58
CA PRO A 117 -30.82 5.76 -7.57
C PRO A 117 -30.48 5.37 -9.01
N LEU A 118 -29.19 5.11 -9.31
CA LEU A 118 -28.77 4.62 -10.63
C LEU A 118 -29.44 3.29 -10.97
N ALA A 119 -29.44 2.33 -10.05
CA ALA A 119 -30.12 1.05 -10.25
C ALA A 119 -31.64 1.23 -10.50
N ARG A 120 -32.31 2.11 -9.73
CA ARG A 120 -33.73 2.40 -9.97
C ARG A 120 -33.98 3.05 -11.33
N THR A 121 -33.10 3.94 -11.76
CA THR A 121 -33.21 4.60 -13.06
C THR A 121 -32.99 3.61 -14.20
N GLN A 122 -32.03 2.69 -14.07
CA GLN A 122 -31.79 1.60 -15.03
C GLN A 122 -33.03 0.72 -15.19
N ILE A 123 -33.66 0.30 -14.09
CA ILE A 123 -34.86 -0.50 -14.11
C ILE A 123 -36.03 0.28 -14.78
N GLY A 124 -36.18 1.57 -14.42
CA GLY A 124 -37.21 2.41 -15.03
C GLY A 124 -37.04 2.59 -16.54
N LEU A 125 -35.79 2.74 -17.00
CA LEU A 125 -35.47 2.85 -18.42
C LEU A 125 -35.66 1.52 -19.16
N ALA A 126 -35.33 0.38 -18.54
CA ALA A 126 -35.56 -0.94 -19.12
C ALA A 126 -37.07 -1.19 -19.36
N ILE A 127 -37.93 -0.82 -18.38
CA ILE A 127 -39.38 -0.89 -18.53
C ILE A 127 -39.92 0.04 -19.66
N LEU A 128 -39.31 1.23 -19.79
CA LEU A 128 -39.67 2.17 -20.87
C LEU A 128 -39.23 1.67 -22.24
N GLU A 129 -38.03 1.07 -22.34
CA GLU A 129 -37.51 0.49 -23.58
C GLU A 129 -38.43 -0.61 -24.13
N GLU A 130 -38.98 -1.46 -23.26
CA GLU A 130 -39.88 -2.54 -23.62
C GLU A 130 -41.24 -2.02 -24.19
N ARG A 131 -41.62 -0.81 -23.77
CA ARG A 131 -42.91 -0.19 -24.14
C ARG A 131 -42.85 0.77 -25.34
N LEU A 132 -41.64 1.14 -25.79
CA LEU A 132 -41.44 2.12 -26.85
C LEU A 132 -41.06 1.45 -28.18
N GLU A 133 -41.72 1.88 -29.25
CA GLU A 133 -41.39 1.50 -30.63
C GLU A 133 -40.71 2.67 -31.37
N GLY A 134 -39.68 2.37 -32.20
CA GLY A 134 -39.05 3.34 -33.09
C GLY A 134 -37.91 4.20 -32.47
N ASN A 135 -37.80 5.44 -32.93
CA ASN A 135 -36.74 6.38 -32.63
C ASN A 135 -36.55 6.70 -31.09
N PRO A 136 -37.61 6.77 -30.28
CA PRO A 136 -37.49 6.91 -28.82
C PRO A 136 -36.75 5.76 -28.16
N LYS A 137 -36.85 4.53 -28.66
CA LYS A 137 -36.16 3.35 -28.14
C LYS A 137 -34.64 3.52 -28.22
N ALA A 138 -34.11 4.04 -29.32
CA ALA A 138 -32.69 4.30 -29.48
C ALA A 138 -32.16 5.37 -28.50
N ARG A 139 -32.99 6.34 -28.11
CA ARG A 139 -32.64 7.34 -27.08
C ARG A 139 -32.57 6.74 -25.69
N VAL A 140 -33.54 5.91 -25.33
CA VAL A 140 -33.59 5.22 -24.06
C VAL A 140 -32.36 4.30 -23.92
N GLN A 141 -31.98 3.56 -24.96
CA GLN A 141 -30.80 2.71 -24.99
C GLN A 141 -29.51 3.49 -24.73
N ARG A 142 -29.34 4.67 -25.34
CA ARG A 142 -28.18 5.54 -25.07
C ARG A 142 -28.13 6.00 -23.62
N ILE A 143 -29.26 6.43 -23.05
CA ILE A 143 -29.33 6.83 -21.64
C ILE A 143 -28.98 5.65 -20.72
N MET A 144 -29.49 4.46 -21.03
CA MET A 144 -29.12 3.23 -20.28
C MET A 144 -27.62 2.97 -20.35
N GLN A 145 -26.99 3.11 -21.51
CA GLN A 145 -25.54 2.95 -21.67
C GLN A 145 -24.76 3.99 -20.82
N ASP A 146 -25.20 5.25 -20.82
CA ASP A 146 -24.57 6.31 -20.02
C ASP A 146 -24.70 6.06 -18.52
N ILE A 147 -25.86 5.58 -18.06
CA ILE A 147 -26.10 5.20 -16.66
C ILE A 147 -25.26 3.98 -16.26
N ASN A 148 -25.16 2.96 -17.11
CA ASN A 148 -24.31 1.81 -16.90
C ASN A 148 -22.84 2.23 -16.76
N ARG A 149 -22.39 3.15 -17.61
CA ARG A 149 -21.04 3.72 -17.55
C ARG A 149 -20.78 4.48 -16.25
N LEU A 150 -21.75 5.28 -15.79
CA LEU A 150 -21.65 5.98 -14.49
C LEU A 150 -21.59 5.01 -13.32
N SER A 151 -22.40 3.95 -13.33
CA SER A 151 -22.37 2.90 -12.31
C SER A 151 -20.99 2.24 -12.25
N MET A 152 -20.42 1.84 -13.40
CA MET A 152 -19.08 1.26 -13.48
C MET A 152 -18.00 2.21 -12.94
N LEU A 153 -18.06 3.49 -13.30
CA LEU A 153 -17.12 4.49 -12.79
C LEU A 153 -17.23 4.65 -11.27
N THR A 154 -18.44 4.63 -10.73
CA THR A 154 -18.66 4.72 -9.27
C THR A 154 -18.07 3.51 -8.56
N ASP A 155 -18.26 2.30 -9.10
CA ASP A 155 -17.72 1.07 -8.55
C ASP A 155 -16.19 1.03 -8.63
N GLU A 156 -15.58 1.53 -9.71
CA GLU A 156 -14.14 1.65 -9.86
C GLU A 156 -13.54 2.65 -8.85
N VAL A 157 -14.15 3.82 -8.70
CA VAL A 157 -13.73 4.82 -7.69
C VAL A 157 -13.84 4.23 -6.29
N LEU A 158 -14.94 3.54 -5.99
CA LEU A 158 -15.12 2.88 -4.70
C LEU A 158 -14.06 1.80 -4.46
N SER A 159 -13.77 0.98 -5.46
CA SER A 159 -12.74 -0.06 -5.41
C SER A 159 -11.34 0.54 -5.17
N TYR A 160 -11.01 1.65 -5.86
CA TYR A 160 -9.78 2.39 -5.65
C TYR A 160 -9.65 2.91 -4.22
N LEU A 161 -10.71 3.55 -3.72
CA LEU A 161 -10.71 4.11 -2.36
C LEU A 161 -10.68 3.02 -1.29
N GLN A 162 -11.34 1.91 -1.53
CA GLN A 162 -11.25 0.74 -0.65
C GLN A 162 -9.84 0.14 -0.68
N ALA A 163 -9.22 -0.01 -1.84
CA ALA A 163 -7.84 -0.47 -1.94
C ALA A 163 -6.90 0.48 -1.17
N LYS A 164 -7.07 1.79 -1.33
CA LYS A 164 -6.29 2.82 -0.63
C LYS A 164 -6.57 2.89 0.89
N ALA A 165 -7.81 2.65 1.32
CA ALA A 165 -8.21 2.72 2.74
C ALA A 165 -8.04 1.40 3.48
N SER A 166 -8.10 0.29 2.78
CA SER A 166 -8.03 -1.06 3.34
C SER A 166 -6.61 -1.56 3.53
N LEU A 167 -5.63 -0.68 3.63
CA LEU A 167 -4.32 -1.03 4.13
C LEU A 167 -4.40 -1.46 5.62
N GLY A 168 -5.46 -2.17 6.01
CA GLY A 168 -5.54 -2.96 7.23
C GLY A 168 -4.54 -4.12 7.15
N THR A 169 -4.24 -4.73 8.28
CA THR A 169 -3.44 -5.95 8.30
C THR A 169 -4.04 -6.95 7.31
N PRO A 170 -3.33 -7.31 6.22
CA PRO A 170 -3.84 -8.24 5.24
C PRO A 170 -4.18 -9.56 5.93
N LYS A 171 -5.35 -10.10 5.62
CA LYS A 171 -5.77 -11.42 6.10
C LYS A 171 -5.12 -12.49 5.24
N ASN A 172 -3.84 -12.75 5.51
CA ASN A 172 -3.10 -13.73 4.74
C ASN A 172 -3.64 -15.13 4.98
N GLU A 173 -3.92 -15.84 3.89
CA GLU A 173 -4.32 -17.23 3.87
C GLU A 173 -3.58 -17.99 2.76
N ARG A 174 -3.61 -19.32 2.82
CA ARG A 174 -3.03 -20.16 1.77
C ARG A 174 -3.99 -20.26 0.60
N ILE A 175 -3.57 -19.75 -0.56
CA ILE A 175 -4.38 -19.72 -1.78
C ILE A 175 -3.74 -20.64 -2.81
N TYR A 176 -4.46 -21.67 -3.25
CA TYR A 176 -4.06 -22.49 -4.40
C TYR A 176 -4.37 -21.73 -5.68
N LEU A 177 -3.33 -21.41 -6.45
CA LEU A 177 -3.43 -20.46 -7.56
C LEU A 177 -4.22 -20.97 -8.75
N CYS A 178 -4.05 -22.24 -9.13
CA CYS A 178 -4.77 -22.82 -10.26
C CYS A 178 -6.31 -22.73 -10.12
N PRO A 179 -6.94 -23.26 -9.06
CA PRO A 179 -8.39 -23.14 -8.89
C PRO A 179 -8.84 -21.68 -8.64
N PHE A 180 -8.01 -20.88 -7.97
CA PHE A 180 -8.30 -19.47 -7.71
C PHE A 180 -8.38 -18.66 -9.01
N LEU A 181 -7.36 -18.72 -9.87
CA LEU A 181 -7.32 -18.02 -11.15
C LEU A 181 -8.41 -18.52 -12.10
N SER A 182 -8.64 -19.83 -12.16
CA SER A 182 -9.74 -20.43 -12.96
C SER A 182 -11.10 -19.92 -12.51
N SER A 183 -11.31 -19.70 -11.21
CA SER A 183 -12.55 -19.12 -10.69
C SER A 183 -12.76 -17.68 -11.13
N ILE A 184 -11.68 -16.89 -11.15
CA ILE A 184 -11.72 -15.49 -11.60
C ILE A 184 -12.02 -15.43 -13.11
N VAL A 185 -11.31 -16.21 -13.92
CA VAL A 185 -11.53 -16.25 -15.37
C VAL A 185 -12.97 -16.60 -15.69
N ARG A 186 -13.53 -17.60 -15.01
CA ARG A 186 -14.94 -18.01 -15.23
C ARG A 186 -15.94 -16.92 -14.86
N SER A 187 -15.63 -16.09 -13.85
CA SER A 187 -16.53 -15.01 -13.42
C SER A 187 -16.39 -13.74 -14.24
N GLU A 188 -15.16 -13.37 -14.63
CA GLU A 188 -14.87 -12.09 -15.27
C GLU A 188 -14.84 -12.17 -16.81
N ALA A 189 -14.58 -13.37 -17.35
CA ALA A 189 -14.36 -13.57 -18.78
C ALA A 189 -15.10 -14.83 -19.31
N PRO A 190 -16.42 -14.98 -19.06
CA PRO A 190 -17.14 -16.20 -19.41
C PRO A 190 -17.18 -16.49 -20.92
N GLU A 191 -17.10 -15.45 -21.75
CA GLU A 191 -17.15 -15.53 -23.23
C GLU A 191 -15.78 -15.31 -23.90
N ALA A 192 -14.74 -14.90 -23.14
CA ALA A 192 -13.42 -14.65 -23.69
C ALA A 192 -12.56 -15.92 -23.71
N ASP A 193 -11.72 -16.05 -24.74
CA ASP A 193 -10.73 -17.15 -24.82
C ASP A 193 -9.55 -16.86 -23.90
N VAL A 194 -9.64 -17.38 -22.67
CA VAL A 194 -8.61 -17.19 -21.64
C VAL A 194 -8.07 -18.54 -21.19
N ASN A 195 -6.78 -18.75 -21.39
CA ASN A 195 -6.09 -19.98 -21.02
C ASN A 195 -5.28 -19.76 -19.72
N VAL A 196 -5.49 -20.62 -18.71
CA VAL A 196 -4.79 -20.57 -17.42
C VAL A 196 -3.75 -21.69 -17.36
N PHE A 197 -2.48 -21.33 -17.23
CA PHE A 197 -1.35 -22.24 -17.03
C PHE A 197 -0.76 -22.02 -15.64
N ALA A 198 -1.08 -22.92 -14.73
CA ALA A 198 -0.57 -22.92 -13.37
C ALA A 198 -0.33 -24.37 -12.92
N ASP A 199 0.74 -24.58 -12.16
CA ASP A 199 0.91 -25.85 -11.48
C ASP A 199 -0.24 -26.08 -10.50
N LYS A 200 -0.75 -27.30 -10.42
CA LYS A 200 -1.86 -27.66 -9.54
C LYS A 200 -1.53 -27.46 -8.07
N ASP A 201 -0.27 -27.61 -7.71
CA ASP A 201 0.23 -27.46 -6.35
C ASP A 201 0.77 -26.07 -6.04
N ALA A 202 0.81 -25.16 -7.03
CA ALA A 202 1.24 -23.78 -6.81
C ALA A 202 0.31 -23.06 -5.83
N TRP A 203 0.88 -22.52 -4.77
CA TRP A 203 0.16 -21.76 -3.75
C TRP A 203 0.91 -20.51 -3.33
N LEU A 204 0.16 -19.54 -2.78
CA LEU A 204 0.69 -18.27 -2.27
C LEU A 204 0.07 -17.98 -0.91
N TRP A 205 0.88 -17.43 0.03
CA TRP A 205 0.41 -16.95 1.33
C TRP A 205 0.16 -15.45 1.25
N THR A 206 -1.08 -15.06 1.06
CA THR A 206 -1.45 -13.65 0.85
C THR A 206 -2.92 -13.41 1.16
N ASP A 207 -3.35 -12.15 1.07
CA ASP A 207 -4.76 -11.78 1.19
C ASP A 207 -5.51 -12.07 -0.12
N LYS A 208 -6.55 -12.89 -0.01
CA LYS A 208 -7.33 -13.38 -1.15
C LYS A 208 -8.09 -12.27 -1.87
N ASP A 209 -8.61 -11.30 -1.13
CA ASP A 209 -9.43 -10.24 -1.68
C ASP A 209 -8.56 -9.22 -2.45
N TYR A 210 -7.38 -8.91 -1.93
CA TYR A 210 -6.43 -8.06 -2.66
C TYR A 210 -5.92 -8.74 -3.93
N LEU A 211 -5.52 -10.02 -3.83
CA LEU A 211 -5.05 -10.76 -4.99
C LEU A 211 -6.16 -10.87 -6.06
N ARG A 212 -7.40 -11.16 -5.64
CA ARG A 212 -8.56 -11.18 -6.56
C ARG A 212 -8.73 -9.86 -7.28
N ARG A 213 -8.72 -8.74 -6.56
CA ARG A 213 -8.88 -7.41 -7.14
C ARG A 213 -7.77 -7.08 -8.14
N ALA A 214 -6.52 -7.41 -7.81
CA ALA A 214 -5.39 -7.20 -8.71
C ALA A 214 -5.58 -8.00 -10.01
N VAL A 215 -5.82 -9.30 -9.92
CA VAL A 215 -5.98 -10.18 -11.09
C VAL A 215 -7.20 -9.78 -11.93
N CYS A 216 -8.35 -9.48 -11.31
CA CYS A 216 -9.55 -9.03 -12.02
C CYS A 216 -9.29 -7.75 -12.83
N ASN A 217 -8.58 -6.77 -12.25
CA ASN A 217 -8.28 -5.52 -12.96
C ASN A 217 -7.33 -5.74 -14.16
N VAL A 218 -6.29 -6.56 -13.99
CA VAL A 218 -5.37 -6.90 -15.11
C VAL A 218 -6.12 -7.67 -16.19
N LEU A 219 -6.94 -8.66 -15.82
CA LEU A 219 -7.71 -9.46 -16.77
C LEU A 219 -8.72 -8.60 -17.54
N ARG A 220 -9.45 -7.71 -16.87
CA ARG A 220 -10.37 -6.76 -17.52
C ARG A 220 -9.64 -5.86 -18.50
N ASN A 221 -8.45 -5.37 -18.15
CA ASN A 221 -7.63 -4.60 -19.08
C ASN A 221 -7.27 -5.42 -20.31
N ALA A 222 -6.81 -6.65 -20.15
CA ALA A 222 -6.49 -7.54 -21.25
C ALA A 222 -7.71 -7.76 -22.18
N ILE A 223 -8.89 -8.01 -21.62
CA ILE A 223 -10.13 -8.19 -22.39
C ILE A 223 -10.51 -6.92 -23.17
N ILE A 224 -10.43 -5.76 -22.52
CA ILE A 224 -10.84 -4.48 -23.15
C ILE A 224 -9.89 -4.08 -24.27
N TYR A 225 -8.57 -4.26 -24.08
CA TYR A 225 -7.56 -3.75 -25.00
C TYR A 225 -7.10 -4.77 -26.04
N ALA A 226 -7.15 -6.07 -25.73
CA ALA A 226 -6.84 -7.11 -26.72
C ALA A 226 -8.02 -7.40 -27.66
N GLY A 227 -9.25 -7.22 -27.17
CA GLY A 227 -10.46 -7.50 -27.95
C GLY A 227 -10.44 -8.93 -28.50
N GLU A 228 -10.70 -9.06 -29.82
CA GLU A 228 -10.70 -10.33 -30.55
C GLU A 228 -9.32 -10.69 -31.13
N ALA A 229 -8.23 -10.03 -30.72
CA ALA A 229 -6.90 -10.23 -31.32
C ALA A 229 -6.29 -11.61 -31.03
N GLY A 230 -6.89 -12.41 -30.15
CA GLY A 230 -6.48 -13.77 -29.85
C GLY A 230 -6.59 -14.14 -28.36
N PRO A 231 -6.17 -15.36 -27.99
CA PRO A 231 -6.31 -15.84 -26.63
C PRO A 231 -5.49 -15.00 -25.64
N ILE A 232 -6.08 -14.76 -24.48
CA ILE A 232 -5.39 -14.22 -23.33
C ILE A 232 -4.80 -15.39 -22.53
N VAL A 233 -3.55 -15.24 -22.11
CA VAL A 233 -2.83 -16.29 -21.38
C VAL A 233 -2.50 -15.80 -19.99
N VAL A 234 -2.95 -16.56 -18.98
CA VAL A 234 -2.62 -16.34 -17.57
C VAL A 234 -1.65 -17.43 -17.14
N GLU A 235 -0.43 -17.04 -16.80
CA GLU A 235 0.63 -17.99 -16.39
C GLU A 235 1.06 -17.73 -14.95
N VAL A 236 1.28 -18.82 -14.22
CA VAL A 236 1.93 -18.80 -12.91
C VAL A 236 3.29 -19.48 -13.04
N GLY A 237 4.31 -18.77 -12.63
CA GLY A 237 5.69 -19.27 -12.56
C GLY A 237 6.36 -18.90 -11.25
N GLU A 238 7.48 -19.53 -10.97
CA GLU A 238 8.36 -19.16 -9.86
C GLU A 238 9.66 -18.58 -10.45
N GLU A 239 10.02 -17.40 -9.98
CA GLU A 239 11.25 -16.73 -10.41
C GLU A 239 11.97 -16.16 -9.19
N HIS A 240 13.21 -16.58 -8.94
CA HIS A 240 14.05 -16.16 -7.80
C HIS A 240 13.39 -16.37 -6.41
N GLY A 241 12.56 -17.40 -6.25
CA GLY A 241 11.84 -17.67 -4.99
C GLY A 241 10.58 -16.83 -4.80
N GLU A 242 10.18 -16.07 -5.80
CA GLU A 242 8.92 -15.30 -5.83
C GLU A 242 7.94 -15.95 -6.80
N VAL A 243 6.66 -15.94 -6.43
CA VAL A 243 5.58 -16.39 -7.33
C VAL A 243 5.24 -15.24 -8.27
N ARG A 244 5.34 -15.52 -9.58
CA ARG A 244 5.00 -14.58 -10.64
C ARG A 244 3.69 -14.99 -11.30
N ILE A 245 2.71 -14.08 -11.32
CA ILE A 245 1.47 -14.22 -12.08
C ILE A 245 1.56 -13.27 -13.27
N SER A 246 1.54 -13.78 -14.48
CA SER A 246 1.57 -12.98 -15.70
C SER A 246 0.29 -13.13 -16.50
N VAL A 247 -0.21 -12.03 -17.03
CA VAL A 247 -1.34 -11.99 -17.96
C VAL A 247 -0.84 -11.43 -19.27
N ARG A 248 -0.89 -12.24 -20.33
CA ARG A 248 -0.44 -11.86 -21.67
C ARG A 248 -1.63 -11.77 -22.60
N ASP A 249 -1.76 -10.65 -23.24
CA ASP A 249 -2.71 -10.40 -24.30
C ASP A 249 -2.01 -10.16 -25.65
N ARG A 250 -2.78 -10.04 -26.72
CA ARG A 250 -2.30 -9.72 -28.05
C ARG A 250 -2.77 -8.35 -28.54
N GLY A 251 -3.08 -7.48 -27.60
CA GLY A 251 -3.48 -6.09 -27.89
C GLY A 251 -2.32 -5.25 -28.43
N PRO A 252 -2.61 -3.98 -28.75
CA PRO A 252 -1.62 -3.07 -29.33
C PRO A 252 -0.51 -2.68 -28.36
N GLY A 253 -0.62 -3.06 -27.07
CA GLY A 253 0.31 -2.67 -26.01
C GLY A 253 0.26 -1.19 -25.68
N ALA A 254 1.17 -0.77 -24.81
CA ALA A 254 1.33 0.63 -24.43
C ALA A 254 2.69 1.16 -24.92
N PRO A 255 2.78 2.43 -25.40
CA PRO A 255 4.05 3.05 -25.74
C PRO A 255 5.00 3.09 -24.54
N GLU A 256 6.31 2.89 -24.75
CA GLU A 256 7.30 2.89 -23.65
C GLU A 256 7.26 4.16 -22.79
N GLN A 257 7.01 5.30 -23.41
CA GLN A 257 6.87 6.59 -22.72
C GLN A 257 5.67 6.66 -21.76
N ASP A 258 4.65 5.85 -21.98
CA ASP A 258 3.44 5.82 -21.15
C ASP A 258 3.57 4.83 -19.98
N LEU A 259 4.48 3.84 -20.06
CA LEU A 259 4.65 2.78 -19.05
C LEU A 259 4.79 3.31 -17.61
N PRO A 260 5.62 4.32 -17.31
CA PRO A 260 5.74 4.85 -15.93
C PRO A 260 4.45 5.50 -15.41
N LEU A 261 3.61 5.99 -16.34
CA LEU A 261 2.39 6.71 -16.01
C LEU A 261 1.15 5.81 -15.92
N LEU A 262 1.22 4.58 -16.46
CA LEU A 262 0.09 3.66 -16.45
C LEU A 262 -0.38 3.27 -15.04
N LEU A 263 0.49 3.37 -14.04
CA LEU A 263 0.17 3.10 -12.65
C LEU A 263 -0.36 4.32 -11.88
N GLU A 264 -0.34 5.51 -12.52
CA GLU A 264 -0.90 6.71 -11.91
C GLU A 264 -2.44 6.72 -12.05
N PRO A 265 -3.15 7.08 -10.97
CA PRO A 265 -4.61 7.15 -10.99
C PRO A 265 -5.13 8.11 -12.07
N PHE A 266 -6.20 7.71 -12.77
CA PHE A 266 -6.86 8.46 -13.83
C PHE A 266 -6.03 8.66 -15.10
N TYR A 267 -4.82 8.13 -15.18
CA TYR A 267 -4.02 8.20 -16.39
C TYR A 267 -4.55 7.25 -17.46
N ARG A 268 -4.67 7.77 -18.67
CA ARG A 268 -5.10 7.01 -19.85
C ARG A 268 -4.14 7.30 -21.00
N GLY A 269 -3.42 6.29 -21.47
CA GLY A 269 -2.54 6.40 -22.63
C GLY A 269 -3.34 6.70 -23.92
N LYS A 270 -2.68 7.22 -24.94
CA LYS A 270 -3.31 7.61 -26.22
C LYS A 270 -4.07 6.46 -26.89
N ALA A 271 -3.57 5.24 -26.79
CA ALA A 271 -4.24 4.05 -27.33
C ALA A 271 -5.59 3.76 -26.66
N SER A 272 -5.77 4.17 -25.41
CA SER A 272 -7.02 3.96 -24.66
C SER A 272 -8.11 4.98 -24.98
N LEU A 273 -7.79 6.09 -25.65
CA LEU A 273 -8.75 7.13 -26.02
C LEU A 273 -9.72 6.65 -27.11
N THR A 274 -9.33 5.66 -27.90
CA THR A 274 -10.18 5.05 -28.95
C THR A 274 -11.18 4.04 -28.39
N HIS A 275 -10.99 3.56 -27.15
CA HIS A 275 -11.89 2.63 -26.49
C HIS A 275 -12.73 3.36 -25.44
N PRO A 276 -14.08 3.34 -25.56
CA PRO A 276 -14.98 4.12 -24.70
C PRO A 276 -15.08 3.63 -23.25
N GLY A 277 -14.27 2.67 -22.82
CA GLY A 277 -14.30 2.08 -21.49
C GLY A 277 -13.06 2.37 -20.64
N GLY A 278 -13.24 2.49 -19.33
CA GLY A 278 -12.18 2.59 -18.32
C GLY A 278 -11.92 4.00 -17.78
N SER A 279 -11.83 4.11 -16.45
CA SER A 279 -11.56 5.36 -15.71
C SER A 279 -10.07 5.70 -15.61
N GLY A 280 -9.17 4.77 -15.96
CA GLY A 280 -7.75 4.90 -15.68
C GLY A 280 -7.37 4.56 -14.22
N LEU A 281 -8.28 3.91 -13.48
CA LEU A 281 -8.02 3.48 -12.10
C LEU A 281 -7.57 2.03 -11.99
N GLY A 282 -7.83 1.18 -12.99
CA GLY A 282 -7.59 -0.26 -12.90
C GLY A 282 -6.17 -0.63 -12.50
N LEU A 283 -5.14 -0.10 -13.18
CA LEU A 283 -3.74 -0.42 -12.89
C LEU A 283 -3.25 0.21 -11.58
N SER A 284 -3.76 1.37 -11.17
CA SER A 284 -3.45 1.93 -9.86
C SER A 284 -4.04 1.08 -8.73
N ILE A 285 -5.23 0.49 -8.91
CA ILE A 285 -5.79 -0.49 -7.97
C ILE A 285 -4.87 -1.72 -7.89
N VAL A 286 -4.37 -2.23 -9.02
CA VAL A 286 -3.42 -3.35 -9.03
C VAL A 286 -2.18 -3.01 -8.20
N LYS A 287 -1.58 -1.84 -8.42
CA LYS A 287 -0.42 -1.35 -7.66
C LYS A 287 -0.69 -1.39 -6.15
N TYR A 288 -1.79 -0.77 -5.69
CA TYR A 288 -2.14 -0.76 -4.27
C TYR A 288 -2.40 -2.16 -3.69
N CYS A 289 -3.09 -3.02 -4.43
CA CYS A 289 -3.33 -4.39 -3.99
C CYS A 289 -2.03 -5.20 -3.88
N MET A 290 -1.10 -5.03 -4.84
CA MET A 290 0.20 -5.71 -4.81
C MET A 290 1.08 -5.22 -3.67
N GLU A 291 1.14 -3.90 -3.44
CA GLU A 291 1.85 -3.31 -2.30
C GLU A 291 1.28 -3.83 -0.96
N ALA A 292 -0.06 -3.93 -0.83
CA ALA A 292 -0.70 -4.49 0.36
C ALA A 292 -0.38 -5.97 0.59
N CYS A 293 -0.17 -6.73 -0.48
CA CYS A 293 0.26 -8.13 -0.42
C CYS A 293 1.77 -8.30 -0.21
N GLY A 294 2.56 -7.21 -0.14
CA GLY A 294 4.01 -7.25 -0.10
C GLY A 294 4.65 -7.68 -1.43
N GLY A 295 3.89 -7.61 -2.52
CA GLY A 295 4.34 -7.91 -3.88
C GLY A 295 4.76 -6.67 -4.66
N ARG A 296 5.13 -6.87 -5.93
CA ARG A 296 5.51 -5.81 -6.87
C ARG A 296 4.91 -6.06 -8.26
N LEU A 297 4.86 -5.02 -9.07
CA LEU A 297 4.46 -5.02 -10.49
C LEU A 297 5.68 -4.83 -11.37
#